data_5509b60836d86dc1151d1fb8b4e0fff5
#
_entry.id   5509b60836d86dc1151d1fb8b4e0fff5
#
_cell.length_a   1.000
_cell.length_b   1.000
_cell.length_c   1.000
_cell.angle_alpha   90.00
_cell.angle_beta   90.00
_cell.angle_gamma   90.00
#
_symmetry.space_group_name_H-M   'P 1'
#
loop_
_entity.id
_entity.type
_entity.pdbx_description
1 polymer ?
#
loop_
_entity_poly.entity_id
_entity_poly.type
_entity_poly.pdbx_seq_one_letter_code
_entity_poly.pdbx_strand_id
1 'polypeptide(L)' 'MSDLSGLSNLSDAITVQVNGEPQTCSRSILLPNLLEQLGLNPRLIAVEYNGEILHRQFWSATEVQEGDRLEIVTIVGGG' A
#
# COMPACT_ATOMS: atom_id res chain seq x y z
N MET A 1 -14.76 24.86 14.61
CA MET A 1 -14.73 23.70 15.31
C MET A 1 -14.95 22.55 14.49
N SER A 2 -15.87 22.57 13.67
CA SER A 2 -16.02 21.46 12.78
C SER A 2 -14.74 21.18 12.05
N ASP A 3 -13.90 22.15 11.96
CA ASP A 3 -12.65 21.95 11.29
C ASP A 3 -11.82 20.88 11.92
N LEU A 4 -11.96 20.71 13.21
CA LEU A 4 -11.17 19.73 13.87
C LEU A 4 -11.49 18.34 13.38
N SER A 5 -12.75 18.08 13.08
CA SER A 5 -13.03 16.75 12.57
C SER A 5 -12.52 16.58 11.17
N GLY A 6 -12.49 17.65 10.40
CA GLY A 6 -11.88 17.56 9.07
C GLY A 6 -10.43 17.26 9.16
N LEU A 7 -9.75 17.87 10.10
CA LEU A 7 -8.35 17.61 10.27
C LEU A 7 -8.09 16.18 10.72
N SER A 8 -8.95 15.68 11.58
CA SER A 8 -8.84 14.34 12.02
C SER A 8 -8.94 13.37 10.87
N ASN A 9 -9.89 13.61 9.99
CA ASN A 9 -10.04 12.75 8.82
C ASN A 9 -8.82 12.80 7.93
N LEU A 10 -8.26 13.98 7.76
CA LEU A 10 -7.07 14.10 6.96
C LEU A 10 -5.91 13.35 7.56
N SER A 11 -5.81 13.35 8.87
CA SER A 11 -4.71 12.66 9.49
C SER A 11 -4.91 11.15 9.49
N ASP A 12 -6.11 10.69 9.20
CA ASP A 12 -6.37 9.26 9.14
C ASP A 12 -6.16 8.67 7.76
N ALA A 13 -5.76 9.49 6.82
CA ALA A 13 -5.54 9.03 5.46
C ALA A 13 -4.15 9.40 5.00
N ILE A 14 -3.58 8.52 4.22
CA ILE A 14 -2.26 8.76 3.63
C ILE A 14 -2.37 8.53 2.14
N THR A 15 -1.40 9.06 1.41
CA THR A 15 -1.30 8.87 -0.02
C THR A 15 0.00 8.18 -0.33
N VAL A 16 -0.09 7.13 -1.12
CA VAL A 16 1.07 6.38 -1.56
C VAL A 16 1.02 6.30 -3.07
N GLN A 17 2.14 5.94 -3.67
CA GLN A 17 2.22 5.78 -5.12
C GLN A 17 2.22 4.30 -5.42
N VAL A 18 1.32 3.88 -6.29
CA VAL A 18 1.27 2.48 -6.72
C VAL A 18 1.41 2.47 -8.23
N ASN A 19 2.53 1.95 -8.70
CA ASN A 19 2.86 1.93 -10.12
C ASN A 19 2.75 3.32 -10.73
N GLY A 20 3.21 4.31 -9.98
CA GLY A 20 3.23 5.68 -10.45
C GLY A 20 1.95 6.45 -10.26
N GLU A 21 0.93 5.85 -9.70
CA GLU A 21 -0.34 6.54 -9.50
C GLU A 21 -0.65 6.71 -8.03
N PRO A 22 -1.17 7.86 -7.62
CA PRO A 22 -1.48 8.07 -6.22
C PRO A 22 -2.69 7.25 -5.78
N GLN A 23 -2.57 6.68 -4.61
CA GLN A 23 -3.65 5.92 -4.01
C GLN A 23 -3.81 6.39 -2.57
N THR A 24 -5.05 6.55 -2.15
CA THR A 24 -5.34 6.95 -0.78
C THR A 24 -5.68 5.73 0.05
N CYS A 25 -5.13 5.64 1.23
CA CYS A 25 -5.44 4.53 2.11
C CYS A 25 -5.38 5.01 3.55
N SER A 26 -5.77 4.13 4.46
CA SER A 26 -5.81 4.47 5.87
C SER A 26 -4.42 4.55 6.44
N ARG A 27 -4.24 5.48 7.38
CA ARG A 27 -3.00 5.57 8.10
C ARG A 27 -2.75 4.25 8.84
N SER A 28 -1.52 3.82 8.86
CA SER A 28 -1.12 2.59 9.54
C SER A 28 -1.67 1.32 8.91
N ILE A 29 -2.03 1.41 7.64
CA ILE A 29 -2.51 0.22 6.95
C ILE A 29 -1.35 -0.73 6.73
N LEU A 30 -1.60 -2.02 6.91
CA LEU A 30 -0.59 -3.02 6.62
C LEU A 30 -0.63 -3.38 5.15
N LEU A 31 0.52 -3.74 4.60
CA LEU A 31 0.61 -3.99 3.17
C LEU A 31 -0.41 -4.99 2.66
N PRO A 32 -0.65 -6.14 3.31
CA PRO A 32 -1.66 -7.06 2.79
C PRO A 32 -3.03 -6.43 2.67
N ASN A 33 -3.37 -5.55 3.60
CA ASN A 33 -4.67 -4.90 3.56
C ASN A 33 -4.75 -3.91 2.42
N LEU A 34 -3.65 -3.22 2.13
CA LEU A 34 -3.62 -2.33 0.98
C LEU A 34 -3.77 -3.11 -0.31
N LEU A 35 -3.08 -4.23 -0.44
CA LEU A 35 -3.19 -5.05 -1.63
C LEU A 35 -4.62 -5.53 -1.83
N GLU A 36 -5.29 -5.88 -0.74
CA GLU A 36 -6.68 -6.29 -0.81
C GLU A 36 -7.57 -5.14 -1.26
N GLN A 37 -7.33 -3.96 -0.71
CA GLN A 37 -8.07 -2.77 -1.10
C GLN A 37 -7.93 -2.50 -2.60
N LEU A 38 -6.76 -2.77 -3.14
CA LEU A 38 -6.50 -2.55 -4.57
C LEU A 38 -7.04 -3.68 -5.44
N GLY A 39 -7.61 -4.70 -4.84
CA GLY A 39 -8.17 -5.80 -5.61
C GLY A 39 -7.14 -6.75 -6.18
N LEU A 40 -5.97 -6.79 -5.60
CA LEU A 40 -4.88 -7.59 -6.12
C LEU A 40 -4.79 -8.93 -5.39
N ASN A 41 -4.48 -9.97 -6.17
CA ASN A 41 -4.29 -11.28 -5.60
C ASN A 41 -2.84 -11.43 -5.16
N PRO A 42 -2.58 -11.51 -3.85
CA PRO A 42 -1.19 -11.52 -3.38
C PRO A 42 -0.39 -12.71 -3.88
N ARG A 43 -1.05 -13.75 -4.31
CA ARG A 43 -0.33 -14.93 -4.81
C ARG A 43 0.25 -14.72 -6.18
N LEU A 44 -0.24 -13.70 -6.89
CA LEU A 44 0.12 -13.51 -8.29
C LEU A 44 0.97 -12.28 -8.52
N ILE A 45 1.49 -11.67 -7.46
CA ILE A 45 2.21 -10.42 -7.61
C ILE A 45 3.53 -10.43 -6.85
N ALA A 46 4.43 -9.59 -7.32
CA ALA A 46 5.64 -9.24 -6.60
C ALA A 46 5.59 -7.76 -6.31
N VAL A 47 6.19 -7.35 -5.20
CA VAL A 47 6.14 -5.98 -4.75
C VAL A 47 7.54 -5.44 -4.54
N GLU A 48 7.81 -4.27 -5.16
CA GLU A 48 8.96 -3.46 -4.80
C GLU A 48 8.46 -2.34 -3.92
N TYR A 49 9.11 -2.16 -2.80
CA TYR A 49 8.70 -1.19 -1.81
C TYR A 49 9.83 -0.18 -1.67
N ASN A 50 9.58 1.04 -2.12
CA ASN A 50 10.59 2.10 -2.11
C ASN A 50 11.88 1.67 -2.77
N GLY A 51 11.74 0.98 -3.91
CA GLY A 51 12.88 0.63 -4.73
C GLY A 51 13.53 -0.70 -4.43
N GLU A 52 13.01 -1.42 -3.44
CA GLU A 52 13.59 -2.71 -3.09
C GLU A 52 12.54 -3.79 -3.09
N ILE A 53 12.92 -4.97 -3.51
CA ILE A 53 11.99 -6.08 -3.49
C ILE A 53 11.64 -6.40 -2.05
N LEU A 54 10.35 -6.46 -1.78
CA LEU A 54 9.86 -6.81 -0.45
C LEU A 54 9.33 -8.22 -0.49
N HIS A 55 10.04 -9.12 0.18
CA HIS A 55 9.67 -10.52 0.15
C HIS A 55 8.37 -10.75 0.90
N ARG A 56 7.61 -11.71 0.39
CA ARG A 56 6.26 -11.96 0.90
C ARG A 56 6.21 -12.20 2.40
N GLN A 57 7.24 -12.83 2.94
CA GLN A 57 7.25 -13.15 4.36
C GLN A 57 7.24 -11.92 5.25
N PHE A 58 7.58 -10.76 4.70
CA PHE A 58 7.61 -9.52 5.48
C PHE A 58 6.37 -8.66 5.27
N TRP A 59 5.46 -9.06 4.39
CA TRP A 59 4.32 -8.22 4.06
C TRP A 59 3.42 -7.94 5.26
N SER A 60 3.15 -8.97 6.05
CA SER A 60 2.22 -8.79 7.16
C SER A 60 2.78 -7.91 8.26
N ALA A 61 4.08 -7.68 8.26
CA ALA A 61 4.70 -6.81 9.24
C ALA A 61 5.01 -5.42 8.67
N THR A 62 4.62 -5.16 7.44
CA THR A 62 4.98 -3.91 6.78
C THR A 62 3.82 -2.94 6.88
N GLU A 63 4.02 -1.85 7.60
CA GLU A 63 3.05 -0.79 7.70
C GLU A 63 3.39 0.27 6.66
N VAL A 64 2.43 0.58 5.79
CA VAL A 64 2.65 1.51 4.70
C VAL A 64 2.61 2.94 5.23
N GLN A 65 3.48 3.79 4.73
CA GLN A 65 3.63 5.15 5.21
C GLN A 65 3.31 6.15 4.12
N GLU A 66 2.99 7.36 4.55
CA GLU A 66 2.75 8.46 3.64
C GLU A 66 3.93 8.60 2.68
N GLY A 67 3.64 8.69 1.40
CA GLY A 67 4.69 8.93 0.42
C GLY A 67 5.42 7.69 -0.06
N ASP A 68 5.08 6.54 0.48
CA ASP A 68 5.73 5.31 0.03
C ASP A 68 5.45 5.05 -1.44
N ARG A 69 6.38 4.40 -2.10
CA ARG A 69 6.24 4.05 -3.52
C ARG A 69 6.28 2.54 -3.66
N LEU A 70 5.26 2.00 -4.28
CA LEU A 70 5.14 0.58 -4.52
C LEU A 70 5.10 0.32 -6.01
N GLU A 71 5.91 -0.62 -6.46
CA GLU A 71 5.83 -1.12 -7.82
C GLU A 71 5.35 -2.55 -7.72
N ILE A 72 4.21 -2.81 -8.31
CA ILE A 72 3.57 -4.11 -8.20
C ILE A 72 3.44 -4.70 -9.58
N VAL A 73 3.98 -5.90 -9.74
CA VAL A 73 3.92 -6.57 -11.03
C VAL A 73 3.28 -7.93 -10.86
N THR A 74 2.59 -8.36 -11.88
CA THR A 74 1.98 -9.67 -11.88
C THR A 74 3.02 -10.72 -12.23
N ILE A 75 3.07 -11.76 -11.43
CA ILE A 75 3.95 -12.88 -11.69
C ILE A 75 3.19 -13.84 -12.58
N VAL A 76 3.76 -14.10 -13.74
CA VAL A 76 3.10 -14.94 -14.70
C VAL A 76 3.78 -16.29 -14.77
N GLY A 77 3.03 -17.24 -15.09
CA GLY A 77 3.59 -18.47 -15.35
C GLY A 77 3.79 -19.30 -14.22
N GLY A 78 4.51 -19.44 -13.79
CA GLY A 78 4.69 -20.14 -12.80
C GLY A 78 3.96 -21.27 -12.74
N GLY A 79 3.52 -21.22 -13.04
CA GLY A 79 3.05 -22.31 -12.85
C GLY A 79 2.70 -22.99 -11.98
#